data_f6904c4cb3f0255613ff518da440d076
#
_entry.id   f6904c4cb3f0255613ff518da440d076
#
_cell.length_a   1.000
_cell.length_b   1.000
_cell.length_c   1.000
_cell.angle_alpha   90.00
_cell.angle_beta   90.00
_cell.angle_gamma   90.00
#
_symmetry.space_group_name_H-M   'P 1'
#
loop_
_entity.id
_entity.type
_entity.pdbx_description
1 polymer ?
#
loop_
_entity_poly.entity_id
_entity_poly.type
_entity_poly.pdbx_seq_one_letter_code
_entity_poly.pdbx_strand_id
1 'polypeptide(L)'
;GKTVSITNVSYDPTREMFEQYNKIFEEHWKEQTGEDVEVIQSHGGSGKQALEVANGLDADVVTLALEYDIESIENAGLIKAGWKDNFDNDSSPYTSTIVFLVKKGNPKDIKDWDDLTKDGVGVVTPNPKTSGGARWNYMAAWTYADKKYDGDETQMKDFIKKLYQNVVVLDSGARGATTSFVENGQGDV
;
A
#
# COMPACT_ATOMS: atom_id res chain seq x y z
N GLY A 1 25.29 -25.25 -11.91
CA GLY A 1 24.97 -25.09 -10.51
C GLY A 1 23.48 -25.00 -10.32
N LYS A 2 22.94 -25.38 -9.16
CA LYS A 2 21.52 -25.18 -8.85
C LYS A 2 21.26 -23.70 -8.70
N THR A 3 20.18 -23.18 -9.31
CA THR A 3 19.63 -21.86 -9.01
C THR A 3 18.82 -21.93 -7.71
N VAL A 4 19.09 -21.05 -6.77
CA VAL A 4 18.30 -20.89 -5.54
C VAL A 4 17.20 -19.88 -5.82
N SER A 5 15.97 -20.20 -5.47
CA SER A 5 14.84 -19.29 -5.60
C SER A 5 14.45 -18.73 -4.24
N ILE A 6 14.23 -17.43 -4.15
CA ILE A 6 13.62 -16.76 -3.00
C ILE A 6 12.39 -15.99 -3.45
N THR A 7 11.36 -15.95 -2.63
CA THR A 7 10.10 -15.29 -2.92
C THR A 7 9.94 -14.06 -2.05
N ASN A 8 9.82 -12.88 -2.68
CA ASN A 8 9.45 -11.62 -2.02
C ASN A 8 7.97 -11.32 -2.27
N VAL A 9 7.19 -11.32 -1.22
CA VAL A 9 5.79 -10.93 -1.24
C VAL A 9 5.68 -9.48 -0.80
N SER A 10 5.34 -8.59 -1.73
CA SER A 10 5.29 -7.15 -1.48
C SER A 10 3.92 -6.54 -1.77
N TYR A 11 3.75 -5.28 -1.41
CA TYR A 11 2.52 -4.58 -1.70
C TYR A 11 2.57 -3.85 -3.05
N ASP A 12 1.43 -3.41 -3.52
CA ASP A 12 1.15 -3.07 -4.92
C ASP A 12 2.06 -2.00 -5.56
N PRO A 13 2.43 -0.87 -4.89
CA PRO A 13 3.19 0.20 -5.54
C PRO A 13 4.68 -0.09 -5.73
N THR A 14 5.19 -1.23 -5.29
CA THR A 14 6.63 -1.56 -5.35
C THR A 14 7.05 -2.35 -6.59
N ARG A 15 6.16 -2.56 -7.57
CA ARG A 15 6.42 -3.39 -8.76
C ARG A 15 7.70 -3.02 -9.48
N GLU A 16 7.77 -1.79 -9.94
CA GLU A 16 8.87 -1.32 -10.77
C GLU A 16 10.17 -1.24 -9.97
N MET A 17 10.07 -0.85 -8.71
CA MET A 17 11.23 -0.81 -7.81
C MET A 17 11.85 -2.19 -7.64
N PHE A 18 11.07 -3.21 -7.30
CA PHE A 18 11.60 -4.55 -7.11
C PHE A 18 11.99 -5.24 -8.41
N GLU A 19 11.36 -4.93 -9.53
CA GLU A 19 11.81 -5.42 -10.83
C GLU A 19 13.26 -5.04 -11.11
N GLN A 20 13.63 -3.79 -10.82
CA GLN A 20 15.01 -3.31 -10.98
C GLN A 20 15.92 -3.80 -9.85
N TYR A 21 15.47 -3.70 -8.61
CA TYR A 21 16.25 -4.10 -7.43
C TYR A 21 16.62 -5.59 -7.47
N ASN A 22 15.69 -6.47 -7.84
CA ASN A 22 15.92 -7.90 -7.87
C ASN A 22 17.04 -8.27 -8.86
N LYS A 23 17.09 -7.62 -10.03
CA LYS A 23 18.19 -7.83 -11.00
C LYS A 23 19.55 -7.45 -10.41
N ILE A 24 19.61 -6.29 -9.74
CA ILE A 24 20.84 -5.82 -9.09
C ILE A 24 21.26 -6.79 -7.99
N PHE A 25 20.31 -7.27 -7.20
CA PHE A 25 20.58 -8.24 -6.13
C PHE A 25 21.08 -9.58 -6.68
N GLU A 26 20.47 -10.11 -7.73
CA GLU A 26 20.84 -11.36 -8.37
C GLU A 26 22.28 -11.29 -8.90
N GLU A 27 22.65 -10.19 -9.57
CA GLU A 27 24.00 -9.93 -10.04
C GLU A 27 24.99 -9.83 -8.87
N HIS A 28 24.67 -9.04 -7.86
CA HIS A 28 25.50 -8.86 -6.66
C HIS A 28 25.74 -10.19 -5.95
N TRP A 29 24.70 -10.99 -5.76
CA TRP A 29 24.81 -12.31 -5.11
C TRP A 29 25.72 -13.25 -5.89
N LYS A 30 25.56 -13.27 -7.22
CA LYS A 30 26.41 -14.05 -8.11
C LYS A 30 27.88 -13.66 -8.01
N GLU A 31 28.17 -12.36 -7.98
CA GLU A 31 29.53 -11.85 -7.84
C GLU A 31 30.14 -12.21 -6.49
N GLN A 32 29.36 -12.13 -5.42
CA GLN A 32 29.85 -12.38 -4.05
C GLN A 32 30.04 -13.88 -3.75
N THR A 33 29.17 -14.72 -4.26
CA THR A 33 29.07 -16.13 -3.83
C THR A 33 29.33 -17.14 -4.94
N GLY A 34 29.25 -16.72 -6.19
CA GLY A 34 29.24 -17.63 -7.34
C GLY A 34 27.94 -18.38 -7.55
N GLU A 35 26.95 -18.19 -6.70
CA GLU A 35 25.66 -18.86 -6.72
C GLU A 35 24.63 -18.08 -7.54
N ASP A 36 23.85 -18.78 -8.36
CA ASP A 36 22.72 -18.17 -9.05
C ASP A 36 21.51 -18.11 -8.12
N VAL A 37 20.90 -16.92 -7.98
CA VAL A 37 19.66 -16.72 -7.25
C VAL A 37 18.61 -16.13 -8.18
N GLU A 38 17.37 -16.57 -8.04
CA GLU A 38 16.20 -16.01 -8.70
C GLU A 38 15.26 -15.44 -7.64
N VAL A 39 14.91 -14.17 -7.77
CA VAL A 39 13.91 -13.55 -6.89
C VAL A 39 12.54 -13.62 -7.57
N ILE A 40 11.66 -14.42 -6.99
CA ILE A 40 10.27 -14.52 -7.40
C ILE A 40 9.50 -13.41 -6.70
N GLN A 41 8.80 -12.59 -7.47
CA GLN A 41 8.12 -11.41 -6.96
C GLN A 41 6.60 -11.56 -7.05
N SER A 42 5.91 -11.32 -5.93
CA SER A 42 4.45 -11.20 -5.85
C SER A 42 4.07 -9.79 -5.41
N HIS A 43 3.06 -9.22 -6.06
CA HIS A 43 2.52 -7.91 -5.74
C HIS A 43 1.01 -7.95 -5.53
N GLY A 44 0.51 -7.14 -4.63
CA GLY A 44 -0.93 -7.03 -4.34
C GLY A 44 -1.20 -6.06 -3.20
N GLY A 45 -2.45 -5.90 -2.80
CA GLY A 45 -2.79 -5.11 -1.62
C GLY A 45 -2.10 -5.66 -0.36
N SER A 46 -1.56 -4.78 0.47
CA SER A 46 -0.76 -5.17 1.63
C SER A 46 -1.50 -6.12 2.59
N GLY A 47 -2.73 -5.79 2.94
CA GLY A 47 -3.54 -6.64 3.82
C GLY A 47 -3.91 -7.99 3.19
N LYS A 48 -4.16 -7.99 1.88
CA LYS A 48 -4.40 -9.23 1.11
C LYS A 48 -3.15 -10.12 1.11
N GLN A 49 -1.99 -9.55 0.84
CA GLN A 49 -0.71 -10.28 0.86
C GLN A 49 -0.40 -10.86 2.23
N ALA A 50 -0.60 -10.07 3.30
CA ALA A 50 -0.43 -10.55 4.67
C ALA A 50 -1.33 -11.75 4.99
N LEU A 51 -2.61 -11.67 4.57
CA LEU A 51 -3.57 -12.77 4.78
C LEU A 51 -3.16 -14.03 4.01
N GLU A 52 -2.73 -13.89 2.77
CA GLU A 52 -2.29 -15.03 1.94
C GLU A 52 -1.05 -15.71 2.54
N VAL A 53 -0.07 -14.94 3.04
CA VAL A 53 1.11 -15.49 3.73
C VAL A 53 0.70 -16.19 5.03
N ALA A 54 -0.15 -15.57 5.83
CA ALA A 54 -0.67 -16.17 7.05
C ALA A 54 -1.43 -17.49 6.80
N ASN A 55 -2.04 -17.63 5.62
CA ASN A 55 -2.78 -18.83 5.19
C ASN A 55 -1.93 -19.84 4.39
N GLY A 56 -0.62 -19.62 4.26
CA GLY A 56 0.30 -20.60 3.71
C GLY A 56 0.93 -20.28 2.36
N LEU A 57 0.76 -19.05 1.82
CA LEU A 57 1.56 -18.61 0.69
C LEU A 57 3.04 -18.61 1.10
N ASP A 58 3.85 -19.33 0.36
CA ASP A 58 5.27 -19.45 0.64
C ASP A 58 5.98 -18.13 0.32
N ALA A 59 6.66 -17.58 1.32
CA ALA A 59 7.40 -16.32 1.21
C ALA A 59 8.66 -16.39 2.07
N ASP A 60 9.76 -15.92 1.49
CA ASP A 60 11.03 -15.76 2.20
C ASP A 60 11.18 -14.35 2.75
N VAL A 61 10.65 -13.36 2.04
CA VAL A 61 10.66 -11.94 2.41
C VAL A 61 9.26 -11.37 2.21
N VAL A 62 8.82 -10.54 3.15
CA VAL A 62 7.61 -9.73 3.01
C VAL A 62 7.97 -8.25 3.09
N THR A 63 7.41 -7.45 2.20
CA THR A 63 7.57 -5.99 2.17
C THR A 63 6.18 -5.36 2.07
N LEU A 64 5.64 -4.95 3.20
CA LEU A 64 4.25 -4.53 3.32
C LEU A 64 4.12 -3.08 3.81
N ALA A 65 2.95 -2.49 3.65
CA ALA A 65 2.72 -1.07 3.91
C ALA A 65 2.55 -0.72 5.39
N LEU A 66 2.21 -1.70 6.23
CA LEU A 66 1.81 -1.47 7.62
C LEU A 66 2.48 -2.46 8.56
N GLU A 67 2.93 -1.96 9.70
CA GLU A 67 3.36 -2.80 10.83
C GLU A 67 2.30 -3.84 11.20
N TYR A 68 1.04 -3.44 11.26
CA TYR A 68 -0.10 -4.32 11.52
C TYR A 68 -0.14 -5.54 10.59
N ASP A 69 0.17 -5.38 9.31
CA ASP A 69 0.19 -6.48 8.35
C ASP A 69 1.34 -7.46 8.63
N ILE A 70 2.50 -6.97 9.05
CA ILE A 70 3.61 -7.82 9.48
C ILE A 70 3.27 -8.53 10.80
N GLU A 71 2.66 -7.84 11.76
CA GLU A 71 2.22 -8.43 13.03
C GLU A 71 1.20 -9.55 12.82
N SER A 72 0.33 -9.46 11.83
CA SER A 72 -0.61 -10.54 11.52
C SER A 72 0.09 -11.81 11.06
N ILE A 73 1.22 -11.69 10.38
CA ILE A 73 2.07 -12.83 9.97
C ILE A 73 2.83 -13.38 11.20
N GLU A 74 3.33 -12.51 12.07
CA GLU A 74 3.94 -12.89 13.36
C GLU A 74 2.94 -13.68 14.21
N ASN A 75 1.71 -13.20 14.33
CA ASN A 75 0.65 -13.88 15.10
C ASN A 75 0.29 -15.25 14.52
N ALA A 76 0.50 -15.45 13.22
CA ALA A 76 0.38 -16.77 12.58
C ALA A 76 1.60 -17.69 12.82
N GLY A 77 2.62 -17.21 13.55
CA GLY A 77 3.82 -17.99 13.90
C GLY A 77 4.86 -18.08 12.78
N LEU A 78 4.79 -17.25 11.75
CA LEU A 78 5.65 -17.33 10.56
C LEU A 78 6.82 -16.34 10.60
N ILE A 79 6.76 -15.33 11.45
CA ILE A 79 7.84 -14.37 11.72
C ILE A 79 8.13 -14.39 13.21
N LYS A 80 9.41 -14.37 13.59
CA LYS A 80 9.82 -14.31 14.99
C LYS A 80 9.53 -12.94 15.59
N ALA A 81 9.18 -12.91 16.86
CA ALA A 81 9.12 -11.66 17.63
C ALA A 81 10.47 -10.93 17.58
N GLY A 82 10.42 -9.60 17.63
CA GLY A 82 11.63 -8.76 17.52
C GLY A 82 12.08 -8.47 16.10
N TRP A 83 11.28 -8.80 15.09
CA TRP A 83 11.61 -8.55 13.67
C TRP A 83 11.91 -7.08 13.34
N LYS A 84 11.37 -6.13 14.10
CA LYS A 84 11.67 -4.69 13.92
C LYS A 84 13.14 -4.36 14.17
N ASP A 85 13.78 -5.09 15.05
CA ASP A 85 15.19 -4.85 15.44
C ASP A 85 16.18 -5.51 14.49
N ASN A 86 15.71 -6.27 13.48
CA ASN A 86 16.59 -6.96 12.53
C ASN A 86 17.31 -6.00 11.58
N PHE A 87 16.70 -4.87 11.26
CA PHE A 87 17.24 -3.86 10.35
C PHE A 87 16.96 -2.46 10.89
N ASP A 88 17.70 -1.47 10.38
CA ASP A 88 17.55 -0.06 10.76
C ASP A 88 16.12 0.46 10.53
N ASN A 89 15.75 1.51 11.25
CA ASN A 89 14.46 2.20 11.16
C ASN A 89 13.25 1.26 11.35
N ASP A 90 13.29 0.41 12.37
CA ASP A 90 12.26 -0.58 12.67
C ASP A 90 11.99 -1.53 11.49
N SER A 91 13.07 -1.93 10.79
CA SER A 91 13.00 -2.77 9.58
C SER A 91 12.18 -2.14 8.45
N SER A 92 12.18 -0.81 8.34
CA SER A 92 11.50 -0.05 7.29
C SER A 92 12.50 0.45 6.25
N PRO A 93 12.49 -0.10 5.02
CA PRO A 93 13.48 0.25 4.00
C PRO A 93 13.27 1.64 3.40
N TYR A 94 12.05 2.21 3.49
CA TYR A 94 11.71 3.55 3.02
C TYR A 94 10.41 4.05 3.66
N THR A 95 10.12 5.33 3.46
CA THR A 95 8.86 5.97 3.86
C THR A 95 8.13 6.54 2.64
N SER A 96 6.83 6.78 2.78
CA SER A 96 5.99 7.35 1.73
C SER A 96 5.01 8.36 2.34
N THR A 97 4.21 8.99 1.49
CA THR A 97 3.16 9.92 1.90
C THR A 97 1.93 9.78 1.03
N ILE A 98 0.79 10.28 1.53
CA ILE A 98 -0.45 10.35 0.78
C ILE A 98 -0.52 11.70 0.05
N VAL A 99 -0.91 11.67 -1.20
CA VAL A 99 -1.10 12.86 -2.03
C VAL A 99 -2.41 12.76 -2.81
N PHE A 100 -2.97 13.90 -3.21
CA PHE A 100 -4.07 13.96 -4.17
C PHE A 100 -3.50 13.95 -5.58
N LEU A 101 -3.91 12.99 -6.38
CA LEU A 101 -3.64 12.96 -7.81
C LEU A 101 -4.87 13.48 -8.54
N VAL A 102 -4.73 14.61 -9.21
CA VAL A 102 -5.83 15.27 -9.93
C VAL A 102 -5.56 15.31 -11.43
N LYS A 103 -6.59 15.53 -12.22
CA LYS A 103 -6.46 15.74 -13.68
C LYS A 103 -5.71 17.03 -13.97
N LYS A 104 -5.05 17.08 -15.12
CA LYS A 104 -4.34 18.28 -15.57
C LYS A 104 -5.22 19.53 -15.48
N GLY A 105 -4.70 20.56 -14.83
CA GLY A 105 -5.41 21.81 -14.61
C GLY A 105 -6.37 21.78 -13.42
N ASN A 106 -6.51 20.65 -12.74
CA ASN A 106 -7.37 20.50 -11.55
C ASN A 106 -8.78 21.10 -11.75
N PRO A 107 -9.58 20.59 -12.71
CA PRO A 107 -10.84 21.22 -13.10
C PRO A 107 -11.90 21.23 -12.00
N LYS A 108 -11.78 20.39 -10.98
CA LYS A 108 -12.66 20.34 -9.80
C LYS A 108 -12.15 21.17 -8.63
N ASP A 109 -11.02 21.87 -8.79
CA ASP A 109 -10.39 22.71 -7.75
C ASP A 109 -10.22 21.98 -6.41
N ILE A 110 -9.66 20.77 -6.48
CA ILE A 110 -9.42 19.92 -5.32
C ILE A 110 -8.12 20.34 -4.65
N LYS A 111 -8.19 20.82 -3.41
CA LYS A 111 -7.05 21.33 -2.67
C LYS A 111 -6.85 20.69 -1.32
N ASP A 112 -7.91 20.14 -0.72
CA ASP A 112 -7.87 19.51 0.59
C ASP A 112 -8.93 18.41 0.70
N TRP A 113 -8.93 17.67 1.78
CA TRP A 113 -9.80 16.54 2.04
C TRP A 113 -11.30 16.88 1.98
N ASP A 114 -11.71 18.07 2.42
CA ASP A 114 -13.11 18.50 2.37
C ASP A 114 -13.63 18.66 0.94
N ASP A 115 -12.77 18.96 -0.02
CA ASP A 115 -13.14 19.03 -1.43
C ASP A 115 -13.58 17.67 -2.00
N LEU A 116 -13.13 16.57 -1.38
CA LEU A 116 -13.52 15.21 -1.78
C LEU A 116 -14.95 14.85 -1.35
N THR A 117 -15.55 15.63 -0.47
CA THR A 117 -16.95 15.41 -0.01
C THR A 117 -17.99 16.21 -0.78
N LYS A 118 -17.55 17.08 -1.70
CA LYS A 118 -18.45 17.92 -2.52
C LYS A 118 -19.23 17.07 -3.53
N ASP A 119 -20.45 17.49 -3.80
CA ASP A 119 -21.27 16.88 -4.85
C ASP A 119 -20.58 16.93 -6.21
N GLY A 120 -20.66 15.85 -6.95
CA GLY A 120 -20.09 15.75 -8.30
C GLY A 120 -18.58 15.46 -8.35
N VAL A 121 -17.92 15.25 -7.21
CA VAL A 121 -16.51 14.82 -7.15
C VAL A 121 -16.45 13.30 -7.09
N GLY A 122 -15.85 12.67 -8.08
CA GLY A 122 -15.60 11.23 -8.11
C GLY A 122 -14.22 10.89 -7.54
N VAL A 123 -14.18 10.11 -6.48
CA VAL A 123 -12.95 9.69 -5.80
C VAL A 123 -12.58 8.26 -6.21
N VAL A 124 -11.31 8.05 -6.55
CA VAL A 124 -10.72 6.73 -6.78
C VAL A 124 -9.76 6.44 -5.64
N THR A 125 -10.01 5.37 -4.92
CA THR A 125 -9.14 4.90 -3.83
C THR A 125 -9.10 3.38 -3.84
N PRO A 126 -8.01 2.76 -3.40
CA PRO A 126 -8.05 1.33 -3.15
C PRO A 126 -8.88 1.02 -1.90
N ASN A 127 -9.25 -0.24 -1.75
CA ASN A 127 -10.10 -0.71 -0.67
C ASN A 127 -9.30 -0.87 0.64
N PRO A 128 -9.67 -0.22 1.74
CA PRO A 128 -8.98 -0.36 3.03
C PRO A 128 -8.95 -1.80 3.59
N LYS A 129 -9.86 -2.66 3.15
CA LYS A 129 -9.88 -4.07 3.56
C LYS A 129 -8.75 -4.89 2.94
N THR A 130 -8.21 -4.47 1.80
CA THR A 130 -7.19 -5.22 1.05
C THR A 130 -5.88 -4.44 0.88
N SER A 131 -5.92 -3.12 0.91
CA SER A 131 -4.81 -2.22 0.61
C SER A 131 -4.31 -1.49 1.84
N GLY A 132 -3.01 -1.59 2.11
CA GLY A 132 -2.35 -0.78 3.14
C GLY A 132 -2.32 0.70 2.79
N GLY A 133 -2.11 1.05 1.52
CA GLY A 133 -2.20 2.44 1.06
C GLY A 133 -3.58 3.05 1.31
N ALA A 134 -4.64 2.27 1.09
CA ALA A 134 -6.00 2.71 1.38
C ALA A 134 -6.27 2.93 2.88
N ARG A 135 -5.63 2.13 3.74
CA ARG A 135 -5.71 2.35 5.20
C ARG A 135 -5.05 3.65 5.61
N TRP A 136 -3.91 4.00 5.00
CA TRP A 136 -3.29 5.30 5.19
C TRP A 136 -4.15 6.44 4.64
N ASN A 137 -4.83 6.27 3.51
CA ASN A 137 -5.81 7.23 3.00
C ASN A 137 -6.92 7.46 4.02
N TYR A 138 -7.49 6.38 4.55
CA TYR A 138 -8.55 6.45 5.55
C TYR A 138 -8.08 7.19 6.82
N MET A 139 -6.91 6.83 7.33
CA MET A 139 -6.35 7.44 8.54
C MET A 139 -6.01 8.92 8.32
N ALA A 140 -5.51 9.29 7.16
CA ALA A 140 -5.27 10.69 6.82
C ALA A 140 -6.57 11.50 6.78
N ALA A 141 -7.62 10.97 6.16
CA ALA A 141 -8.94 11.58 6.15
C ALA A 141 -9.55 11.70 7.56
N TRP A 142 -9.40 10.67 8.36
CA TRP A 142 -9.84 10.67 9.76
C TRP A 142 -9.10 11.74 10.59
N THR A 143 -7.80 11.84 10.45
CA THR A 143 -6.97 12.84 11.14
C THR A 143 -7.36 14.26 10.72
N TYR A 144 -7.63 14.48 9.45
CA TYR A 144 -8.16 15.74 8.96
C TYR A 144 -9.49 16.09 9.60
N ALA A 145 -10.43 15.14 9.65
CA ALA A 145 -11.73 15.32 10.27
C ALA A 145 -11.64 15.56 11.78
N ASP A 146 -10.77 14.85 12.48
CA ASP A 146 -10.50 15.04 13.91
C ASP A 146 -10.08 16.49 14.20
N LYS A 147 -9.14 17.00 13.42
CA LYS A 147 -8.68 18.39 13.55
C LYS A 147 -9.76 19.40 13.18
N LYS A 148 -10.52 19.13 12.12
CA LYS A 148 -11.57 20.03 11.65
C LYS A 148 -12.75 20.14 12.62
N TYR A 149 -13.13 19.03 13.26
CA TYR A 149 -14.30 18.92 14.10
C TYR A 149 -13.99 18.81 15.61
N ASP A 150 -12.75 19.13 15.99
CA ASP A 150 -12.31 19.16 17.39
C ASP A 150 -12.61 17.86 18.15
N GLY A 151 -12.40 16.72 17.48
CA GLY A 151 -12.61 15.40 18.07
C GLY A 151 -14.05 14.93 18.16
N ASP A 152 -15.02 15.66 17.59
CA ASP A 152 -16.42 15.22 17.53
C ASP A 152 -16.59 14.02 16.60
N GLU A 153 -16.64 12.83 17.18
CA GLU A 153 -16.72 11.58 16.42
C GLU A 153 -17.94 11.48 15.51
N THR A 154 -19.08 12.07 15.90
CA THR A 154 -20.29 12.05 15.06
C THR A 154 -20.05 12.80 13.77
N GLN A 155 -19.44 13.99 13.84
CA GLN A 155 -19.09 14.78 12.67
C GLN A 155 -17.96 14.14 11.86
N MET A 156 -16.98 13.54 12.52
CA MET A 156 -15.88 12.82 11.86
C MET A 156 -16.40 11.63 11.05
N LYS A 157 -17.27 10.83 11.63
CA LYS A 157 -17.92 9.68 10.95
C LYS A 157 -18.79 10.13 9.77
N ASP A 158 -19.52 11.23 9.92
CA ASP A 158 -20.30 11.82 8.83
C ASP A 158 -19.41 12.29 7.67
N PHE A 159 -18.29 12.93 7.99
CA PHE A 159 -17.29 13.33 7.00
C PHE A 159 -16.75 12.13 6.21
N ILE A 160 -16.32 11.08 6.89
CA ILE A 160 -15.82 9.86 6.25
C ILE A 160 -16.90 9.20 5.39
N LYS A 161 -18.15 9.16 5.89
CA LYS A 161 -19.27 8.64 5.11
C LYS A 161 -19.47 9.40 3.81
N LYS A 162 -19.46 10.73 3.85
CA LYS A 162 -19.60 11.59 2.66
C LYS A 162 -18.43 11.38 1.68
N LEU A 163 -17.21 11.27 2.17
CA LEU A 163 -16.05 10.96 1.36
C LEU A 163 -16.24 9.65 0.60
N TYR A 164 -16.59 8.58 1.29
CA TYR A 164 -16.76 7.27 0.68
C TYR A 164 -18.02 7.16 -0.20
N GLN A 165 -19.06 7.97 0.02
CA GLN A 165 -20.18 8.09 -0.89
C GLN A 165 -19.78 8.63 -2.28
N ASN A 166 -18.69 9.40 -2.34
CA ASN A 166 -18.13 9.91 -3.58
C ASN A 166 -17.15 8.95 -4.26
N VAL A 167 -16.82 7.84 -3.62
CA VAL A 167 -15.92 6.84 -4.20
C VAL A 167 -16.62 6.11 -5.35
N VAL A 168 -16.03 6.21 -6.53
CA VAL A 168 -16.56 5.58 -7.76
C VAL A 168 -15.83 4.29 -8.10
N VAL A 169 -14.62 4.09 -7.58
CA VAL A 169 -13.82 2.88 -7.77
C VAL A 169 -13.11 2.52 -6.47
N LEU A 170 -13.23 1.25 -6.07
CA LEU A 170 -12.48 0.62 -4.97
C LEU A 170 -11.65 -0.54 -5.54
N ASP A 171 -10.42 -0.24 -5.92
CA ASP A 171 -9.49 -1.28 -6.38
C ASP A 171 -8.86 -2.04 -5.20
N SER A 172 -8.28 -3.21 -5.49
CA SER A 172 -7.66 -4.04 -4.45
C SER A 172 -6.36 -3.46 -3.87
N GLY A 173 -5.67 -2.59 -4.63
CA GLY A 173 -4.40 -1.99 -4.25
C GLY A 173 -4.15 -0.63 -4.91
N ALA A 174 -3.12 0.06 -4.46
CA ALA A 174 -2.77 1.42 -4.92
C ALA A 174 -2.44 1.47 -6.43
N ARG A 175 -1.78 0.44 -6.96
CA ARG A 175 -1.48 0.37 -8.40
C ARG A 175 -2.75 0.31 -9.24
N GLY A 176 -3.70 -0.53 -8.86
CA GLY A 176 -5.00 -0.64 -9.53
C GLY A 176 -5.77 0.68 -9.50
N ALA A 177 -5.79 1.37 -8.37
CA ALA A 177 -6.42 2.68 -8.25
C ALA A 177 -5.77 3.72 -9.18
N THR A 178 -4.45 3.75 -9.24
CA THR A 178 -3.71 4.63 -10.14
C THR A 178 -4.02 4.32 -11.61
N THR A 179 -4.06 3.06 -11.99
CA THR A 179 -4.43 2.61 -13.34
C THR A 179 -5.87 3.05 -13.69
N SER A 180 -6.82 2.83 -12.80
CA SER A 180 -8.21 3.26 -12.98
C SER A 180 -8.34 4.76 -13.23
N PHE A 181 -7.60 5.57 -12.49
CA PHE A 181 -7.61 7.01 -12.62
C PHE A 181 -6.83 7.51 -13.85
N VAL A 182 -5.57 7.09 -14.01
CA VAL A 182 -4.65 7.63 -15.04
C VAL A 182 -4.93 7.04 -16.42
N GLU A 183 -5.06 5.71 -16.51
CA GLU A 183 -5.19 5.02 -17.80
C GLU A 183 -6.65 4.92 -18.24
N ASN A 184 -7.57 4.65 -17.31
CA ASN A 184 -8.99 4.45 -17.61
C ASN A 184 -9.83 5.72 -17.45
N GLY A 185 -9.24 6.83 -16.98
CA GLY A 185 -9.90 8.14 -16.88
C GLY A 185 -11.06 8.20 -15.89
N GLN A 186 -11.10 7.29 -14.91
CA GLN A 186 -12.17 7.24 -13.92
C GLN A 186 -11.97 8.26 -12.80
N GLY A 187 -13.06 8.87 -12.33
CA GLY A 187 -13.06 9.82 -11.23
C GLY A 187 -12.39 11.16 -11.51
N ASP A 188 -12.26 11.97 -10.47
CA ASP A 188 -11.69 13.32 -10.50
C ASP A 188 -10.40 13.43 -9.66
N VAL A 189 -10.22 12.52 -8.69
CA VAL A 189 -9.09 12.50 -7.75
C VAL A 189 -8.83 11.09 -7.26
#